data_47d2a46b59cc21870220a3c04444581a
#
_entry.id   47d2a46b59cc21870220a3c04444581a
#
_cell.length_a   1.000
_cell.length_b   1.000
_cell.length_c   1.000
_cell.angle_alpha   90.00
_cell.angle_beta   90.00
_cell.angle_gamma   90.00
#
_symmetry.space_group_name_H-M   'P 1'
#
loop_
_entity.id
_entity.type
_entity.pdbx_description
1 polymer ?
#
loop_
_entity_poly.entity_id
_entity_poly.type
_entity_poly.pdbx_seq_one_letter_code
_entity_poly.pdbx_strand_id
1 'polypeptide(L)'
;METFKLAKRDIVLGVRKKMRYPVFVIVCLIGCMNFSGLMEDGLELFGKSNPSMANCFAFIFQGIEPMIRKNTMSEFVIPPVWLMLMLLYLLMPLDYPIKSMEVWGSQYLIRTSRRSWWNAKCIYTIGINILTFLLQIMIIFLFCLIKQMPISMHNNQKFYEALYGGNGVHSSLEISVWGNILLLIVLPLLGIVAMSMFQLFVAVWINPYIAYLLSIGILVCSVLLDSPILLANHTMTIRSALVCENGIGIGEAILWCIGIMALVWIMGVLFVKKKDMLVLKKEDV
;
A
#
# COMPACT_ATOMS: atom_id res chain seq x y z
N MET A 1 13.37 -14.67 21.05
CA MET A 1 12.08 -15.31 21.44
C MET A 1 11.05 -14.30 21.95
N GLU A 2 11.42 -13.31 22.77
CA GLU A 2 10.52 -12.27 23.32
C GLU A 2 9.90 -11.35 22.27
N THR A 3 10.67 -10.89 21.29
CA THR A 3 10.20 -10.01 20.19
C THR A 3 9.03 -10.61 19.43
N PHE A 4 9.12 -11.91 19.07
CA PHE A 4 8.06 -12.59 18.33
C PHE A 4 6.79 -12.80 19.16
N LYS A 5 6.93 -13.12 20.45
CA LYS A 5 5.78 -13.24 21.37
C LYS A 5 5.05 -11.90 21.49
N LEU A 6 5.81 -10.80 21.59
CA LEU A 6 5.29 -9.46 21.66
C LEU A 6 4.57 -9.08 20.35
N ALA A 7 5.21 -9.29 19.20
CA ALA A 7 4.62 -9.00 17.88
C ALA A 7 3.33 -9.80 17.63
N LYS A 8 3.32 -11.10 17.95
CA LYS A 8 2.12 -11.95 17.82
C LYS A 8 0.96 -11.41 18.65
N ARG A 9 1.21 -11.03 19.91
CA ARG A 9 0.21 -10.43 20.79
C ARG A 9 -0.28 -9.10 20.22
N ASP A 10 0.62 -8.27 19.73
CA ASP A 10 0.30 -6.98 19.14
C ASP A 10 -0.60 -7.13 17.90
N ILE A 11 -0.33 -8.10 17.02
CA ILE A 11 -1.15 -8.40 15.86
C ILE A 11 -2.56 -8.82 16.31
N VAL A 12 -2.67 -9.75 17.25
CA VAL A 12 -3.98 -10.24 17.73
C VAL A 12 -4.80 -9.10 18.36
N LEU A 13 -4.19 -8.26 19.17
CA LEU A 13 -4.86 -7.11 19.80
C LEU A 13 -5.18 -6.01 18.79
N GLY A 14 -4.30 -5.78 17.82
CA GLY A 14 -4.51 -4.81 16.74
C GLY A 14 -5.67 -5.18 15.84
N VAL A 15 -5.84 -6.45 15.52
CA VAL A 15 -6.97 -6.94 14.70
C VAL A 15 -8.30 -6.83 15.46
N ARG A 16 -8.34 -7.23 16.75
CA ARG A 16 -9.60 -7.30 17.52
C ARG A 16 -10.33 -5.95 17.70
N LYS A 17 -9.62 -4.82 17.68
CA LYS A 17 -10.18 -3.50 18.06
C LYS A 17 -10.59 -2.62 16.87
N LYS A 18 -10.54 -3.07 15.61
CA LYS A 18 -10.63 -2.12 14.49
C LYS A 18 -11.96 -2.18 13.74
N MET A 19 -12.82 -1.19 14.02
CA MET A 19 -13.95 -0.82 13.16
C MET A 19 -13.53 -0.40 11.72
N ARG A 20 -12.24 -0.35 11.43
CA ARG A 20 -11.68 0.08 10.13
C ARG A 20 -11.76 -1.00 9.05
N TYR A 21 -11.78 -2.29 9.44
CA TYR A 21 -11.90 -3.38 8.48
C TYR A 21 -13.21 -3.36 7.67
N PRO A 22 -14.40 -3.09 8.27
CA PRO A 22 -15.62 -2.93 7.48
C PRO A 22 -15.51 -1.81 6.44
N VAL A 23 -14.93 -0.66 6.81
CA VAL A 23 -14.71 0.45 5.86
C VAL A 23 -13.77 0.03 4.73
N PHE A 24 -12.69 -0.69 5.05
CA PHE A 24 -11.76 -1.22 4.05
C PHE A 24 -12.46 -2.19 3.08
N VAL A 25 -13.29 -3.10 3.60
CA VAL A 25 -14.08 -4.03 2.78
C VAL A 25 -15.01 -3.27 1.84
N ILE A 26 -15.72 -2.24 2.35
CA ILE A 26 -16.62 -1.41 1.55
C ILE A 26 -15.86 -0.72 0.41
N VAL A 27 -14.71 -0.12 0.68
CA VAL A 27 -13.90 0.55 -0.35
C VAL A 27 -13.37 -0.44 -1.39
N CYS A 28 -12.94 -1.63 -0.97
CA CYS A 28 -12.55 -2.69 -1.90
C CYS A 28 -13.73 -3.12 -2.79
N LEU A 29 -14.94 -3.27 -2.22
CA LEU A 29 -16.13 -3.62 -2.98
C LEU A 29 -16.52 -2.51 -3.97
N ILE A 30 -16.42 -1.23 -3.57
CA ILE A 30 -16.64 -0.10 -4.48
C ILE A 30 -15.65 -0.17 -5.65
N GLY A 31 -14.37 -0.48 -5.39
CA GLY A 31 -13.38 -0.68 -6.45
C GLY A 31 -13.75 -1.80 -7.42
N CYS A 32 -14.21 -2.93 -6.90
CA CYS A 32 -14.68 -4.06 -7.71
C CYS A 32 -15.95 -3.70 -8.51
N MET A 33 -16.90 -2.95 -7.92
CA MET A 33 -18.11 -2.50 -8.62
C MET A 33 -17.79 -1.50 -9.74
N ASN A 34 -16.88 -0.55 -9.50
CA ASN A 34 -16.43 0.39 -10.54
C ASN A 34 -15.75 -0.35 -11.68
N PHE A 35 -14.97 -1.39 -11.39
CA PHE A 35 -14.41 -2.27 -12.41
C PHE A 35 -15.50 -2.99 -13.20
N SER A 36 -16.57 -3.48 -12.54
CA SER A 36 -17.72 -4.10 -13.22
C SER A 36 -18.44 -3.13 -14.16
N GLY A 37 -18.65 -1.87 -13.73
CA GLY A 37 -19.23 -0.83 -14.58
C GLY A 37 -18.38 -0.55 -15.82
N LEU A 38 -17.06 -0.40 -15.65
CA LEU A 38 -16.15 -0.23 -16.77
C LEU A 38 -16.20 -1.41 -17.76
N MET A 39 -16.44 -2.62 -17.26
CA MET A 39 -16.58 -3.81 -18.13
C MET A 39 -17.91 -3.79 -18.92
N GLU A 40 -18.99 -3.37 -18.29
CA GLU A 40 -20.31 -3.32 -18.94
C GLU A 40 -20.34 -2.22 -20.01
N ASP A 41 -19.75 -1.07 -19.76
CA ASP A 41 -19.65 0.05 -20.68
C ASP A 41 -18.61 -0.16 -21.81
N GLY A 42 -17.58 -0.98 -21.54
CA GLY A 42 -16.40 -1.14 -22.37
C GLY A 42 -16.22 -2.53 -23.00
N LEU A 43 -17.26 -3.36 -23.08
CA LEU A 43 -17.19 -4.72 -23.67
C LEU A 43 -16.54 -4.74 -25.06
N GLU A 44 -16.69 -3.68 -25.87
CA GLU A 44 -16.05 -3.52 -27.14
C GLU A 44 -14.53 -3.28 -27.02
N LEU A 45 -14.07 -2.62 -25.94
CA LEU A 45 -12.67 -2.31 -25.68
C LEU A 45 -11.84 -3.55 -25.33
N PHE A 46 -12.46 -4.55 -24.68
CA PHE A 46 -11.76 -5.78 -24.28
C PHE A 46 -11.66 -6.81 -25.41
N GLY A 47 -12.35 -6.59 -26.54
CA GLY A 47 -12.45 -7.55 -27.62
C GLY A 47 -13.13 -8.84 -27.15
N LYS A 48 -12.78 -9.98 -27.73
CA LYS A 48 -13.32 -11.30 -27.35
C LYS A 48 -12.74 -11.90 -26.07
N SER A 49 -11.83 -11.20 -25.38
CA SER A 49 -11.17 -11.75 -24.19
C SER A 49 -11.93 -11.33 -22.92
N ASN A 50 -12.41 -12.32 -22.16
CA ASN A 50 -13.00 -12.07 -20.85
C ASN A 50 -11.96 -11.46 -19.89
N PRO A 51 -12.32 -10.37 -19.17
CA PRO A 51 -11.42 -9.77 -18.18
C PRO A 51 -11.11 -10.76 -17.05
N SER A 52 -9.88 -10.71 -16.56
CA SER A 52 -9.34 -11.62 -15.56
C SER A 52 -9.21 -10.97 -14.18
N MET A 53 -8.88 -11.77 -13.16
CA MET A 53 -8.55 -11.28 -11.82
C MET A 53 -7.39 -10.27 -11.86
N ALA A 54 -6.39 -10.46 -12.73
CA ALA A 54 -5.29 -9.52 -12.92
C ALA A 54 -5.76 -8.15 -13.41
N ASN A 55 -6.77 -8.10 -14.29
CA ASN A 55 -7.35 -6.85 -14.77
C ASN A 55 -8.02 -6.06 -13.65
N CYS A 56 -8.72 -6.75 -12.73
CA CYS A 56 -9.31 -6.12 -11.54
C CYS A 56 -8.24 -5.52 -10.61
N PHE A 57 -7.14 -6.24 -10.37
CA PHE A 57 -6.00 -5.69 -9.62
C PHE A 57 -5.38 -4.49 -10.31
N ALA A 58 -5.13 -4.58 -11.63
CA ALA A 58 -4.56 -3.50 -12.41
C ALA A 58 -5.45 -2.24 -12.39
N PHE A 59 -6.77 -2.40 -12.42
CA PHE A 59 -7.72 -1.29 -12.28
C PHE A 59 -7.66 -0.65 -10.89
N ILE A 60 -7.64 -1.45 -9.83
CA ILE A 60 -7.60 -0.93 -8.45
C ILE A 60 -6.29 -0.17 -8.18
N PHE A 61 -5.17 -0.68 -8.68
CA PHE A 61 -3.85 -0.07 -8.54
C PHE A 61 -3.40 0.74 -9.77
N GLN A 62 -4.32 1.09 -10.65
CA GLN A 62 -3.97 1.79 -11.90
C GLN A 62 -3.11 3.04 -11.67
N GLY A 63 -3.43 3.84 -10.65
CA GLY A 63 -2.78 5.12 -10.43
C GLY A 63 -3.16 6.17 -11.47
N ILE A 64 -2.26 7.11 -11.71
CA ILE A 64 -2.41 8.18 -12.69
C ILE A 64 -1.07 8.51 -13.33
N GLU A 65 -1.08 8.93 -14.60
CA GLU A 65 0.09 9.53 -15.25
C GLU A 65 0.53 10.80 -14.50
N PRO A 66 1.85 11.05 -14.41
CA PRO A 66 2.35 12.24 -13.74
C PRO A 66 1.85 13.50 -14.45
N MET A 67 1.46 14.50 -13.67
CA MET A 67 0.93 15.78 -14.18
C MET A 67 1.92 16.49 -15.13
N ILE A 68 3.23 16.31 -14.92
CA ILE A 68 4.28 16.92 -15.77
C ILE A 68 4.20 16.44 -17.22
N ARG A 69 3.64 15.25 -17.47
CA ARG A 69 3.48 14.68 -18.83
C ARG A 69 2.16 15.08 -19.50
N LYS A 70 1.21 15.67 -18.75
CA LYS A 70 -0.08 16.10 -19.28
C LYS A 70 -0.01 17.57 -19.72
N ASN A 71 -0.39 17.83 -20.96
CA ASN A 71 -0.38 19.18 -21.53
C ASN A 71 -1.51 20.09 -21.01
N THR A 72 -2.54 19.51 -20.38
CA THR A 72 -3.72 20.26 -19.90
C THR A 72 -4.16 19.78 -18.52
N MET A 73 -4.41 20.73 -17.60
CA MET A 73 -4.94 20.45 -16.25
C MET A 73 -6.35 19.84 -16.26
N SER A 74 -7.12 20.04 -17.33
CA SER A 74 -8.49 19.56 -17.46
C SER A 74 -8.61 18.02 -17.52
N GLU A 75 -7.51 17.32 -17.84
CA GLU A 75 -7.47 15.87 -17.94
C GLU A 75 -6.96 15.19 -16.64
N PHE A 76 -6.66 15.99 -15.61
CA PHE A 76 -6.13 15.48 -14.38
C PHE A 76 -7.25 14.99 -13.45
N VAL A 77 -7.43 13.69 -13.39
CA VAL A 77 -8.40 13.04 -12.49
C VAL A 77 -7.65 12.22 -11.46
N ILE A 78 -7.78 12.60 -10.19
CA ILE A 78 -7.17 11.82 -9.08
C ILE A 78 -7.84 10.45 -9.04
N PRO A 79 -7.08 9.32 -8.98
CA PRO A 79 -7.65 7.98 -8.91
C PRO A 79 -8.26 7.72 -7.51
N PRO A 80 -9.60 7.84 -7.35
CA PRO A 80 -10.22 7.89 -6.02
C PRO A 80 -10.10 6.55 -5.28
N VAL A 81 -10.24 5.44 -5.97
CA VAL A 81 -10.18 4.10 -5.37
C VAL A 81 -8.78 3.81 -4.84
N TRP A 82 -7.75 4.06 -5.66
CA TRP A 82 -6.36 3.89 -5.25
C TRP A 82 -6.04 4.76 -4.03
N LEU A 83 -6.38 6.06 -4.09
CA LEU A 83 -6.09 6.98 -3.00
C LEU A 83 -6.78 6.57 -1.70
N MET A 84 -8.08 6.23 -1.75
CA MET A 84 -8.82 5.77 -0.57
C MET A 84 -8.24 4.49 0.03
N LEU A 85 -7.86 3.53 -0.80
CA LEU A 85 -7.22 2.30 -0.33
C LEU A 85 -5.87 2.59 0.32
N MET A 86 -5.03 3.43 -0.28
CA MET A 86 -3.74 3.81 0.30
C MET A 86 -3.90 4.50 1.65
N LEU A 87 -4.85 5.43 1.77
CA LEU A 87 -5.16 6.08 3.05
C LEU A 87 -5.59 5.07 4.12
N LEU A 88 -6.41 4.09 3.77
CA LEU A 88 -6.84 3.04 4.70
C LEU A 88 -5.69 2.12 5.10
N TYR A 89 -4.83 1.72 4.16
CA TYR A 89 -3.64 0.92 4.48
C TYR A 89 -2.74 1.62 5.50
N LEU A 90 -2.50 2.91 5.32
CA LEU A 90 -1.70 3.71 6.24
C LEU A 90 -2.39 3.90 7.60
N LEU A 91 -3.71 3.97 7.61
CA LEU A 91 -4.50 4.11 8.83
C LEU A 91 -4.53 2.82 9.67
N MET A 92 -4.39 1.63 9.04
CA MET A 92 -4.48 0.35 9.74
C MET A 92 -3.45 0.17 10.87
N PRO A 93 -2.14 0.37 10.66
CA PRO A 93 -1.14 0.19 11.70
C PRO A 93 -0.96 1.40 12.63
N LEU A 94 -1.52 2.59 12.31
CA LEU A 94 -1.14 3.87 12.89
C LEU A 94 -1.25 3.97 14.41
N ASP A 95 -2.42 3.68 14.98
CA ASP A 95 -2.72 4.02 16.38
C ASP A 95 -2.16 3.02 17.39
N TYR A 96 -2.10 1.74 17.02
CA TYR A 96 -1.82 0.69 18.00
C TYR A 96 -0.42 0.79 18.61
N PRO A 97 0.66 1.09 17.87
CA PRO A 97 1.99 1.17 18.44
C PRO A 97 2.07 2.15 19.61
N ILE A 98 1.39 3.29 19.49
CA ILE A 98 1.43 4.38 20.49
C ILE A 98 0.45 4.13 21.61
N LYS A 99 -0.81 3.80 21.32
CA LYS A 99 -1.80 3.45 22.36
C LYS A 99 -1.35 2.28 23.24
N SER A 100 -0.60 1.33 22.68
CA SER A 100 -0.02 0.24 23.47
C SER A 100 1.04 0.71 24.46
N MET A 101 1.72 1.83 24.18
CA MET A 101 2.68 2.46 25.09
C MET A 101 1.97 3.20 26.24
N GLU A 102 0.91 3.93 25.95
CA GLU A 102 0.14 4.68 26.97
C GLU A 102 -0.46 3.73 28.02
N VAL A 103 -1.01 2.60 27.58
CA VAL A 103 -1.71 1.66 28.46
C VAL A 103 -0.75 0.71 29.19
N TRP A 104 0.28 0.22 28.51
CA TRP A 104 1.15 -0.86 29.00
C TRP A 104 2.63 -0.49 29.05
N GLY A 105 2.99 0.76 28.71
CA GLY A 105 4.39 1.17 28.47
C GLY A 105 5.33 0.89 29.64
N SER A 106 4.92 1.20 30.87
CA SER A 106 5.73 0.95 32.05
C SER A 106 5.99 -0.53 32.28
N GLN A 107 4.99 -1.40 32.08
CA GLN A 107 5.12 -2.84 32.25
C GLN A 107 5.99 -3.48 31.15
N TYR A 108 5.95 -2.93 29.92
CA TYR A 108 6.78 -3.39 28.83
C TYR A 108 8.25 -3.04 29.02
N LEU A 109 8.53 -1.80 29.43
CA LEU A 109 9.90 -1.31 29.63
C LEU A 109 10.64 -2.02 30.75
N ILE A 110 9.91 -2.55 31.74
CA ILE A 110 10.48 -3.34 32.84
C ILE A 110 10.85 -4.77 32.37
N ARG A 111 10.08 -5.32 31.43
CA ARG A 111 10.20 -6.73 31.02
C ARG A 111 10.92 -6.96 29.69
N THR A 112 11.04 -5.94 28.83
CA THR A 112 11.62 -6.08 27.50
C THR A 112 12.59 -4.96 27.19
N SER A 113 13.60 -5.25 26.35
CA SER A 113 14.52 -4.22 25.90
C SER A 113 13.83 -3.27 24.90
N ARG A 114 14.26 -2.00 24.90
CA ARG A 114 13.76 -0.98 23.94
C ARG A 114 13.92 -1.43 22.48
N ARG A 115 15.01 -2.15 22.17
CA ARG A 115 15.23 -2.75 20.83
C ARG A 115 14.19 -3.81 20.50
N SER A 116 13.89 -4.71 21.42
CA SER A 116 12.89 -5.75 21.23
C SER A 116 11.51 -5.16 21.02
N TRP A 117 11.19 -4.06 21.70
CA TRP A 117 9.96 -3.31 21.51
C TRP A 117 9.86 -2.75 20.10
N TRP A 118 10.91 -2.00 19.62
CA TRP A 118 10.92 -1.44 18.27
C TRP A 118 10.77 -2.53 17.20
N ASN A 119 11.56 -3.59 17.29
CA ASN A 119 11.49 -4.72 16.36
C ASN A 119 10.07 -5.34 16.34
N ALA A 120 9.43 -5.48 17.50
CA ALA A 120 8.07 -5.98 17.57
C ALA A 120 7.05 -5.04 16.88
N LYS A 121 7.22 -3.72 16.97
CA LYS A 121 6.36 -2.75 16.28
C LYS A 121 6.58 -2.75 14.75
N CYS A 122 7.82 -2.92 14.29
CA CYS A 122 8.10 -3.12 12.87
C CYS A 122 7.42 -4.40 12.35
N ILE A 123 7.59 -5.54 13.04
CA ILE A 123 6.95 -6.82 12.66
C ILE A 123 5.41 -6.68 12.70
N TYR A 124 4.86 -5.98 13.69
CA TYR A 124 3.43 -5.69 13.78
C TYR A 124 2.94 -4.92 12.54
N THR A 125 3.63 -3.84 12.16
CA THR A 125 3.26 -3.00 11.01
C THR A 125 3.29 -3.79 9.71
N ILE A 126 4.35 -4.57 9.48
CA ILE A 126 4.45 -5.48 8.33
C ILE A 126 3.30 -6.49 8.36
N GLY A 127 3.07 -7.16 9.49
CA GLY A 127 2.05 -8.20 9.63
C GLY A 127 0.63 -7.69 9.38
N ILE A 128 0.27 -6.52 9.90
CA ILE A 128 -1.06 -5.92 9.67
C ILE A 128 -1.25 -5.57 8.19
N ASN A 129 -0.25 -5.01 7.52
CA ASN A 129 -0.36 -4.69 6.10
C ASN A 129 -0.49 -5.95 5.23
N ILE A 130 0.28 -7.01 5.54
CA ILE A 130 0.14 -8.30 4.86
C ILE A 130 -1.27 -8.87 5.06
N LEU A 131 -1.79 -8.88 6.30
CA LEU A 131 -3.14 -9.38 6.59
C LEU A 131 -4.23 -8.57 5.87
N THR A 132 -4.09 -7.25 5.83
CA THR A 132 -5.02 -6.36 5.12
C THR A 132 -4.95 -6.59 3.60
N PHE A 133 -3.75 -6.80 3.06
CA PHE A 133 -3.56 -7.09 1.65
C PHE A 133 -4.11 -8.47 1.26
N LEU A 134 -3.93 -9.48 2.10
CA LEU A 134 -4.55 -10.79 1.92
C LEU A 134 -6.09 -10.71 1.96
N LEU A 135 -6.65 -9.86 2.83
CA LEU A 135 -8.08 -9.59 2.84
C LEU A 135 -8.55 -8.97 1.52
N GLN A 136 -7.79 -8.02 0.95
CA GLN A 136 -8.09 -7.45 -0.37
C GLN A 136 -8.05 -8.52 -1.48
N ILE A 137 -7.00 -9.36 -1.48
CA ILE A 137 -6.92 -10.48 -2.45
C ILE A 137 -8.15 -11.37 -2.34
N MET A 138 -8.57 -11.71 -1.12
CA MET A 138 -9.74 -12.55 -0.88
C MET A 138 -11.03 -11.90 -1.39
N ILE A 139 -11.21 -10.59 -1.19
CA ILE A 139 -12.39 -9.85 -1.69
C ILE A 139 -12.42 -9.87 -3.23
N ILE A 140 -11.31 -9.57 -3.88
CA ILE A 140 -11.20 -9.60 -5.35
C ILE A 140 -11.44 -11.01 -5.89
N PHE A 141 -10.88 -12.03 -5.24
CA PHE A 141 -11.10 -13.44 -5.60
C PHE A 141 -12.57 -13.82 -5.53
N LEU A 142 -13.27 -13.49 -4.43
CA LEU A 142 -14.71 -13.74 -4.26
C LEU A 142 -15.54 -12.98 -5.30
N PHE A 143 -15.16 -11.73 -5.59
CA PHE A 143 -15.82 -10.95 -6.65
C PHE A 143 -15.69 -11.62 -8.02
N CYS A 144 -14.48 -12.11 -8.38
CA CYS A 144 -14.25 -12.82 -9.62
C CYS A 144 -15.08 -14.11 -9.71
N LEU A 145 -15.22 -14.86 -8.60
CA LEU A 145 -16.08 -16.05 -8.55
C LEU A 145 -17.56 -15.70 -8.80
N ILE A 146 -18.07 -14.64 -8.16
CA ILE A 146 -19.47 -14.22 -8.32
C ILE A 146 -19.75 -13.77 -9.76
N LYS A 147 -18.82 -13.05 -10.37
CA LYS A 147 -18.94 -12.55 -11.76
C LYS A 147 -18.51 -13.59 -12.82
N GLN A 148 -18.14 -14.82 -12.40
CA GLN A 148 -17.67 -15.91 -13.28
C GLN A 148 -16.46 -15.51 -14.15
N MET A 149 -15.60 -14.65 -13.62
CA MET A 149 -14.39 -14.20 -14.30
C MET A 149 -13.25 -15.21 -14.12
N PRO A 150 -12.38 -15.39 -15.12
CA PRO A 150 -11.21 -16.27 -15.02
C PRO A 150 -10.26 -15.81 -13.90
N ILE A 151 -9.92 -16.75 -13.02
CA ILE A 151 -8.93 -16.55 -11.95
C ILE A 151 -7.56 -16.77 -12.56
N SER A 152 -7.07 -15.78 -13.30
CA SER A 152 -5.75 -15.82 -13.90
C SER A 152 -4.99 -14.52 -13.66
N MET A 153 -3.67 -14.62 -13.57
CA MET A 153 -2.76 -13.47 -13.51
C MET A 153 -2.25 -13.09 -14.91
N HIS A 154 -3.03 -13.39 -15.94
CA HIS A 154 -2.73 -13.03 -17.31
C HIS A 154 -3.49 -11.76 -17.67
N ASN A 155 -2.77 -10.72 -18.09
CA ASN A 155 -3.35 -9.48 -18.59
C ASN A 155 -3.19 -9.40 -20.09
N ASN A 156 -4.25 -8.90 -20.75
CA ASN A 156 -4.21 -8.59 -22.16
C ASN A 156 -3.67 -7.16 -22.34
N GLN A 157 -2.78 -6.96 -23.32
CA GLN A 157 -2.26 -5.65 -23.74
C GLN A 157 -3.39 -4.64 -24.02
N LYS A 158 -4.42 -5.06 -24.73
CA LYS A 158 -5.58 -4.21 -25.03
C LYS A 158 -6.26 -3.63 -23.79
N PHE A 159 -6.18 -4.34 -22.66
CA PHE A 159 -6.70 -3.83 -21.40
C PHE A 159 -5.91 -2.62 -20.89
N TYR A 160 -4.58 -2.69 -20.95
CA TYR A 160 -3.75 -1.57 -20.52
C TYR A 160 -3.87 -0.38 -21.48
N GLU A 161 -3.96 -0.61 -22.78
CA GLU A 161 -4.21 0.44 -23.79
C GLU A 161 -5.56 1.12 -23.54
N ALA A 162 -6.60 0.34 -23.27
CA ALA A 162 -7.93 0.88 -22.96
C ALA A 162 -7.96 1.62 -21.61
N LEU A 163 -7.27 1.10 -20.59
CA LEU A 163 -7.25 1.68 -19.25
C LEU A 163 -6.48 3.01 -19.20
N TYR A 164 -5.42 3.14 -20.01
CA TYR A 164 -4.50 4.28 -19.96
C TYR A 164 -4.56 5.19 -21.19
N GLY A 165 -5.48 4.93 -22.13
CA GLY A 165 -5.68 5.79 -23.30
C GLY A 165 -4.59 5.66 -24.38
N GLY A 166 -3.79 4.61 -24.37
CA GLY A 166 -2.80 4.30 -25.40
C GLY A 166 -1.53 5.16 -25.40
N ASN A 167 -1.49 6.29 -24.71
CA ASN A 167 -0.34 7.19 -24.71
C ASN A 167 0.78 6.64 -23.78
N GLY A 168 1.92 6.24 -24.39
CA GLY A 168 3.10 5.80 -23.66
C GLY A 168 3.05 4.36 -23.12
N VAL A 169 1.99 3.62 -23.41
CA VAL A 169 1.92 2.17 -23.13
C VAL A 169 2.71 1.43 -24.21
N HIS A 170 3.52 0.47 -23.79
CA HIS A 170 4.27 -0.34 -24.76
C HIS A 170 3.35 -1.07 -25.73
N SER A 171 3.55 -0.88 -27.02
CA SER A 171 2.70 -1.40 -28.11
C SER A 171 2.81 -2.92 -28.34
N SER A 172 3.72 -3.63 -27.67
CA SER A 172 4.03 -5.05 -27.93
C SER A 172 4.11 -5.95 -26.70
N LEU A 173 3.51 -5.57 -25.57
CA LEU A 173 3.75 -6.24 -24.30
C LEU A 173 2.75 -7.36 -23.99
N GLU A 174 3.20 -8.59 -24.15
CA GLU A 174 2.73 -9.70 -23.34
C GLU A 174 3.52 -9.71 -22.01
N ILE A 175 2.97 -9.12 -20.96
CA ILE A 175 3.59 -9.22 -19.64
C ILE A 175 3.44 -10.67 -19.18
N SER A 176 4.57 -11.31 -18.87
CA SER A 176 4.56 -12.68 -18.34
C SER A 176 3.73 -12.77 -17.05
N VAL A 177 3.20 -13.94 -16.72
CA VAL A 177 2.46 -14.18 -15.48
C VAL A 177 3.26 -13.76 -14.25
N TRP A 178 4.55 -14.04 -14.24
CA TRP A 178 5.46 -13.61 -13.16
C TRP A 178 5.63 -12.09 -13.11
N GLY A 179 5.72 -11.43 -14.27
CA GLY A 179 5.74 -9.97 -14.34
C GLY A 179 4.47 -9.34 -13.74
N ASN A 180 3.31 -9.90 -14.05
CA ASN A 180 2.04 -9.46 -13.48
C ASN A 180 1.96 -9.71 -11.97
N ILE A 181 2.44 -10.83 -11.45
CA ILE A 181 2.50 -11.09 -10.01
C ILE A 181 3.40 -10.05 -9.31
N LEU A 182 4.57 -9.77 -9.89
CA LEU A 182 5.47 -8.75 -9.36
C LEU A 182 4.81 -7.36 -9.37
N LEU A 183 4.19 -6.98 -10.49
CA LEU A 183 3.58 -5.68 -10.68
C LEU A 183 2.34 -5.44 -9.82
N LEU A 184 1.44 -6.44 -9.73
CA LEU A 184 0.11 -6.27 -9.15
C LEU A 184 0.02 -6.71 -7.69
N ILE A 185 0.93 -7.56 -7.21
CA ILE A 185 0.92 -8.08 -5.85
C ILE A 185 2.16 -7.62 -5.08
N VAL A 186 3.36 -7.89 -5.60
CA VAL A 186 4.59 -7.68 -4.83
C VAL A 186 4.90 -6.20 -4.66
N LEU A 187 4.89 -5.42 -5.75
CA LEU A 187 5.23 -3.99 -5.69
C LEU A 187 4.24 -3.17 -4.86
N PRO A 188 2.90 -3.31 -5.03
CA PRO A 188 1.97 -2.59 -4.18
C PRO A 188 2.13 -2.96 -2.71
N LEU A 189 2.29 -4.24 -2.38
CA LEU A 189 2.51 -4.67 -1.00
C LEU A 189 3.79 -4.09 -0.42
N LEU A 190 4.91 -4.12 -1.14
CA LEU A 190 6.19 -3.54 -0.70
C LEU A 190 6.07 -2.03 -0.50
N GLY A 191 5.45 -1.31 -1.43
CA GLY A 191 5.23 0.13 -1.33
C GLY A 191 4.39 0.51 -0.11
N ILE A 192 3.27 -0.20 0.11
CA ILE A 192 2.40 -0.03 1.27
C ILE A 192 3.17 -0.26 2.58
N VAL A 193 3.92 -1.36 2.67
CA VAL A 193 4.70 -1.70 3.86
C VAL A 193 5.80 -0.65 4.10
N ALA A 194 6.53 -0.24 3.07
CA ALA A 194 7.59 0.76 3.18
C ALA A 194 7.05 2.12 3.67
N MET A 195 5.91 2.59 3.12
CA MET A 195 5.24 3.80 3.58
C MET A 195 4.76 3.68 5.03
N SER A 196 4.17 2.55 5.40
CA SER A 196 3.69 2.31 6.77
C SER A 196 4.84 2.22 7.78
N MET A 197 5.99 1.69 7.38
CA MET A 197 7.20 1.67 8.21
C MET A 197 7.76 3.08 8.41
N PHE A 198 7.82 3.89 7.34
CA PHE A 198 8.19 5.31 7.44
C PHE A 198 7.23 6.06 8.37
N GLN A 199 5.93 5.85 8.21
CA GLN A 199 4.91 6.45 9.06
C GLN A 199 5.05 6.02 10.54
N LEU A 200 5.34 4.75 10.81
CA LEU A 200 5.62 4.25 12.16
C LEU A 200 6.79 5.00 12.80
N PHE A 201 7.87 5.19 12.05
CA PHE A 201 9.05 5.91 12.52
C PHE A 201 8.68 7.35 12.92
N VAL A 202 8.02 8.09 12.03
CA VAL A 202 7.59 9.47 12.31
C VAL A 202 6.60 9.53 13.48
N ALA A 203 5.66 8.58 13.55
CA ALA A 203 4.64 8.52 14.60
C ALA A 203 5.26 8.33 16.00
N VAL A 204 6.29 7.51 16.12
CA VAL A 204 7.00 7.29 17.38
C VAL A 204 7.84 8.50 17.77
N TRP A 205 8.37 9.25 16.79
CA TRP A 205 9.29 10.37 17.05
C TRP A 205 8.58 11.69 17.31
N ILE A 206 7.52 11.96 16.56
CA ILE A 206 6.81 13.23 16.60
C ILE A 206 5.41 12.99 17.18
N ASN A 207 4.47 12.53 16.36
CA ASN A 207 3.08 12.30 16.73
C ASN A 207 2.39 11.46 15.63
N PRO A 208 1.46 10.55 15.96
CA PRO A 208 0.74 9.75 14.96
C PRO A 208 -0.06 10.60 13.97
N TYR A 209 -0.65 11.71 14.40
CA TYR A 209 -1.43 12.59 13.52
C TYR A 209 -0.53 13.28 12.48
N ILE A 210 0.61 13.80 12.91
CA ILE A 210 1.61 14.41 12.02
C ILE A 210 2.18 13.36 11.06
N ALA A 211 2.46 12.15 11.54
CA ALA A 211 2.95 11.07 10.72
C ALA A 211 1.95 10.71 9.61
N TYR A 212 0.66 10.66 9.93
CA TYR A 212 -0.39 10.40 8.95
C TYR A 212 -0.52 11.54 7.94
N LEU A 213 -0.49 12.78 8.40
CA LEU A 213 -0.53 13.97 7.52
C LEU A 213 0.66 14.02 6.56
N LEU A 214 1.87 13.72 7.03
CA LEU A 214 3.05 13.61 6.18
C LEU A 214 2.91 12.49 5.15
N SER A 215 2.34 11.35 5.55
CA SER A 215 2.08 10.25 4.61
C SER A 215 1.05 10.63 3.54
N ILE A 216 0.02 11.40 3.89
CA ILE A 216 -0.92 11.99 2.93
C ILE A 216 -0.18 12.94 1.98
N GLY A 217 0.71 13.78 2.50
CA GLY A 217 1.54 14.66 1.68
C GLY A 217 2.37 13.88 0.66
N ILE A 218 3.00 12.76 1.07
CA ILE A 218 3.74 11.88 0.15
C ILE A 218 2.82 11.29 -0.92
N LEU A 219 1.60 10.84 -0.55
CA LEU A 219 0.62 10.35 -1.52
C LEU A 219 0.26 11.41 -2.55
N VAL A 220 -0.03 12.63 -2.11
CA VAL A 220 -0.36 13.76 -3.01
C VAL A 220 0.84 14.11 -3.90
N CYS A 221 2.05 14.19 -3.35
CA CYS A 221 3.25 14.42 -4.15
C CYS A 221 3.47 13.29 -5.18
N SER A 222 3.16 12.04 -4.82
CA SER A 222 3.27 10.90 -5.75
C SER A 222 2.25 10.98 -6.88
N VAL A 223 1.07 11.57 -6.65
CA VAL A 223 0.10 11.81 -7.73
C VAL A 223 0.62 12.85 -8.72
N LEU A 224 1.32 13.88 -8.23
CA LEU A 224 1.82 14.98 -9.04
C LEU A 224 3.14 14.68 -9.75
N LEU A 225 4.06 13.99 -9.07
CA LEU A 225 5.45 13.80 -9.49
C LEU A 225 5.76 12.34 -9.79
N ASP A 226 6.54 12.12 -10.84
CA ASP A 226 7.10 10.79 -11.17
C ASP A 226 8.55 10.74 -10.65
N SER A 227 8.71 10.22 -9.45
CA SER A 227 10.01 10.08 -8.83
C SER A 227 10.13 8.73 -8.12
N PRO A 228 11.21 7.96 -8.33
CA PRO A 228 11.41 6.67 -7.67
C PRO A 228 11.57 6.81 -6.14
N ILE A 229 11.89 8.00 -5.63
CA ILE A 229 11.99 8.28 -4.20
C ILE A 229 10.62 8.25 -3.53
N LEU A 230 9.56 8.61 -4.26
CA LEU A 230 8.20 8.63 -3.75
C LEU A 230 7.61 7.22 -3.72
N LEU A 231 7.59 6.61 -2.55
CA LEU A 231 7.20 5.21 -2.34
C LEU A 231 5.83 4.85 -2.92
N ALA A 232 4.89 5.78 -2.93
CA ALA A 232 3.55 5.53 -3.45
C ALA A 232 3.53 5.37 -4.98
N ASN A 233 4.52 5.88 -5.72
CA ASN A 233 4.66 5.66 -7.15
C ASN A 233 4.81 4.17 -7.49
N HIS A 234 5.49 3.41 -6.61
CA HIS A 234 5.69 1.97 -6.80
C HIS A 234 4.41 1.15 -6.62
N THR A 235 3.34 1.75 -6.09
CA THR A 235 2.03 1.08 -5.98
C THR A 235 1.12 1.34 -7.18
N MET A 236 1.51 2.23 -8.10
CA MET A 236 0.75 2.57 -9.29
C MET A 236 1.23 1.76 -10.50
N THR A 237 0.34 0.98 -11.11
CA THR A 237 0.71 0.12 -12.26
C THR A 237 1.16 0.91 -13.48
N ILE A 238 0.55 2.08 -13.73
CA ILE A 238 0.91 2.94 -14.87
C ILE A 238 2.34 3.50 -14.78
N ARG A 239 2.92 3.55 -13.58
CA ARG A 239 4.27 4.08 -13.34
C ARG A 239 5.37 3.05 -13.49
N SER A 240 5.02 1.81 -13.75
CA SER A 240 5.99 0.73 -13.94
C SER A 240 6.53 0.69 -15.37
N ALA A 241 7.83 0.46 -15.49
CA ALA A 241 8.49 0.22 -16.80
C ALA A 241 7.97 -1.02 -17.54
N LEU A 242 7.23 -1.91 -16.86
CA LEU A 242 6.53 -3.00 -17.55
C LEU A 242 5.31 -2.54 -18.35
N VAL A 243 4.73 -1.40 -17.99
CA VAL A 243 3.50 -0.88 -18.62
C VAL A 243 3.82 0.32 -19.51
N CYS A 244 4.65 1.24 -19.06
CA CYS A 244 4.99 2.47 -19.75
C CYS A 244 6.48 2.54 -20.09
N GLU A 245 6.82 3.03 -21.29
CA GLU A 245 8.22 3.16 -21.78
C GLU A 245 9.13 3.97 -20.86
N ASN A 246 8.59 4.99 -20.22
CA ASN A 246 9.32 5.86 -19.29
C ASN A 246 8.98 5.58 -17.82
N GLY A 247 8.55 4.35 -17.49
CA GLY A 247 8.19 3.96 -16.14
C GLY A 247 9.39 3.62 -15.27
N ILE A 248 9.11 3.44 -13.96
CA ILE A 248 10.12 3.05 -12.97
C ILE A 248 10.41 1.54 -13.11
N GLY A 249 11.69 1.19 -13.17
CA GLY A 249 12.13 -0.21 -13.26
C GLY A 249 11.71 -1.02 -12.02
N ILE A 250 11.26 -2.27 -12.22
CA ILE A 250 10.85 -3.14 -11.09
C ILE A 250 11.99 -3.34 -10.08
N GLY A 251 13.21 -3.59 -10.57
CA GLY A 251 14.38 -3.76 -9.70
C GLY A 251 14.67 -2.51 -8.88
N GLU A 252 14.56 -1.34 -9.49
CA GLU A 252 14.72 -0.05 -8.83
C GLU A 252 13.63 0.16 -7.77
N ALA A 253 12.37 -0.11 -8.10
CA ALA A 253 11.24 0.01 -7.16
C ALA A 253 11.42 -0.90 -5.94
N ILE A 254 11.83 -2.15 -6.14
CA ILE A 254 12.11 -3.09 -5.04
C ILE A 254 13.27 -2.59 -4.17
N LEU A 255 14.36 -2.11 -4.79
CA LEU A 255 15.52 -1.59 -4.06
C LEU A 255 15.15 -0.37 -3.20
N TRP A 256 14.37 0.57 -3.72
CA TRP A 256 13.91 1.73 -2.97
C TRP A 256 13.01 1.33 -1.80
N CYS A 257 12.03 0.46 -2.01
CA CYS A 257 11.14 -0.01 -0.95
C CYS A 257 11.92 -0.73 0.17
N ILE A 258 12.76 -1.70 -0.19
CA ILE A 258 13.56 -2.46 0.78
C ILE A 258 14.59 -1.55 1.46
N GLY A 259 15.23 -0.66 0.71
CA GLY A 259 16.20 0.30 1.25
C GLY A 259 15.59 1.19 2.33
N ILE A 260 14.42 1.78 2.08
CA ILE A 260 13.73 2.60 3.06
C ILE A 260 13.25 1.78 4.26
N MET A 261 12.72 0.57 4.05
CA MET A 261 12.34 -0.32 5.15
C MET A 261 13.55 -0.65 6.05
N ALA A 262 14.69 -1.00 5.47
CA ALA A 262 15.92 -1.29 6.19
C ALA A 262 16.45 -0.05 6.93
N LEU A 263 16.46 1.10 6.26
CA LEU A 263 16.89 2.37 6.85
C LEU A 263 16.03 2.72 8.07
N VAL A 264 14.71 2.68 7.93
CA VAL A 264 13.77 2.95 9.02
C VAL A 264 13.96 1.97 10.17
N TRP A 265 14.15 0.69 9.87
CA TRP A 265 14.39 -0.33 10.89
C TRP A 265 15.65 -0.04 11.69
N ILE A 266 16.77 0.20 11.00
CA ILE A 266 18.07 0.50 11.62
C ILE A 266 18.03 1.81 12.41
N MET A 267 17.53 2.87 11.81
CA MET A 267 17.38 4.17 12.46
C MET A 267 16.53 4.06 13.72
N GLY A 268 15.42 3.37 13.66
CA GLY A 268 14.57 3.16 14.82
C GLY A 268 15.27 2.41 15.96
N VAL A 269 16.07 1.37 15.66
CA VAL A 269 16.88 0.67 16.68
C VAL A 269 17.89 1.59 17.34
N LEU A 270 18.55 2.48 16.55
CA LEU A 270 19.57 3.40 17.07
C LEU A 270 18.94 4.50 17.94
N PHE A 271 17.84 5.06 17.47
CA PHE A 271 17.20 6.20 18.12
C PHE A 271 16.37 5.82 19.34
N VAL A 272 15.66 4.68 19.32
CA VAL A 272 14.84 4.22 20.46
C VAL A 272 15.65 4.04 21.74
N LYS A 273 16.97 3.82 21.63
CA LYS A 273 17.85 3.77 22.79
C LYS A 273 17.96 5.13 23.53
N LYS A 274 17.89 6.26 22.80
CA LYS A 274 18.11 7.61 23.30
C LYS A 274 16.81 8.27 23.81
N LYS A 275 15.63 7.81 23.35
CA LYS A 275 14.35 8.43 23.68
C LYS A 275 13.86 7.97 25.08
N ASP A 276 13.51 8.92 25.93
CA ASP A 276 12.84 8.60 27.17
C ASP A 276 11.35 8.32 26.87
N MET A 277 10.99 7.03 26.90
CA MET A 277 9.65 6.57 26.56
C MET A 277 8.62 6.80 27.68
N LEU A 278 9.04 7.20 28.86
CA LEU A 278 8.15 7.49 29.99
C LEU A 278 7.57 8.91 29.92
N VAL A 279 8.19 9.82 29.17
CA VAL A 279 7.78 11.23 29.06
C VAL A 279 6.54 11.42 28.16
N LEU A 280 6.20 10.46 27.31
CA LEU A 280 5.00 10.51 26.47
C LEU A 280 3.67 10.59 27.25
N LYS A 281 3.71 10.50 28.59
CA LYS A 281 2.54 10.53 29.46
C LYS A 281 2.21 11.90 30.03
N LYS A 282 3.01 12.95 29.78
CA LYS A 282 2.91 14.23 30.51
C LYS A 282 2.40 15.43 29.71
N GLU A 283 2.19 15.32 28.39
CA GLU A 283 1.83 16.49 27.57
C GLU A 283 0.36 16.59 27.17
N ASP A 284 -0.50 15.64 27.59
CA ASP A 284 -1.93 15.63 27.27
C ASP A 284 -2.81 15.65 28.54
N VAL A 285 -2.53 16.57 29.49
CA VAL A 285 -3.48 16.93 30.56
C VAL A 285 -3.74 18.43 30.55
#